data_478818c144ae741ad38ea184f1725656
#
_entry.id   478818c144ae741ad38ea184f1725656
#
_cell.length_a   1.000
_cell.length_b   1.000
_cell.length_c   1.000
_cell.angle_alpha   90.00
_cell.angle_beta   90.00
_cell.angle_gamma   90.00
#
_symmetry.space_group_name_H-M   'P 1'
#
loop_
_entity.id
_entity.type
_entity.pdbx_description
1 polymer ?
#
loop_
_entity_poly.entity_id
_entity_poly.type
_entity_poly.pdbx_seq_one_letter_code
_entity_poly.pdbx_strand_id
1 'polypeptide(L)'
;MATDWIDTIKKALDEMSINSSDFDLNRNARLPSNRKLSKAGVLVGICFPQQGEPSVLLTKRASHLTNHPGQVAFPGGKFELQDSTLTNTALREAEEEIGLDRSIPQKLGVLPNHETITRFLVTPVTVSYTHLTLP
;
A
#
# COMPACT_ATOMS: atom_id res chain seq x y z
N MET A 1 18.67 14.70 2.84
CA MET A 1 17.72 15.54 2.08
C MET A 1 16.61 14.67 1.49
N ALA A 2 15.39 15.16 1.51
CA ALA A 2 14.24 14.40 0.98
C ALA A 2 14.42 14.00 -0.49
N THR A 3 15.05 14.87 -1.31
CA THR A 3 15.30 14.61 -2.73
C THR A 3 16.15 13.36 -2.93
N ASP A 4 17.18 13.17 -2.12
CA ASP A 4 18.06 12.00 -2.23
C ASP A 4 17.33 10.71 -1.90
N TRP A 5 16.47 10.74 -0.87
CA TRP A 5 15.64 9.60 -0.50
C TRP A 5 14.66 9.25 -1.62
N ILE A 6 14.01 10.26 -2.19
CA ILE A 6 13.02 10.07 -3.25
C ILE A 6 13.66 9.43 -4.47
N ASP A 7 14.81 9.94 -4.92
CA ASP A 7 15.51 9.40 -6.08
C ASP A 7 15.97 7.96 -5.84
N THR A 8 16.48 7.67 -4.65
CA THR A 8 16.92 6.33 -4.28
C THR A 8 15.74 5.35 -4.29
N ILE A 9 14.60 5.75 -3.74
CA ILE A 9 13.41 4.90 -3.70
C ILE A 9 12.86 4.67 -5.11
N LYS A 10 12.77 5.70 -5.94
CA LYS A 10 12.31 5.56 -7.33
C LYS A 10 13.18 4.57 -8.11
N LYS A 11 14.49 4.67 -7.96
CA LYS A 11 15.42 3.77 -8.62
C LYS A 11 15.23 2.34 -8.14
N ALA A 12 15.10 2.14 -6.84
CA ALA A 12 14.86 0.81 -6.27
C ALA A 12 13.55 0.21 -6.78
N LEU A 13 12.49 1.00 -6.87
CA LEU A 13 11.20 0.54 -7.38
C LEU A 13 11.26 0.12 -8.84
N ASP A 14 12.01 0.86 -9.67
CA ASP A 14 12.16 0.54 -11.08
C ASP A 14 12.93 -0.78 -11.29
N GLU A 15 13.80 -1.15 -10.37
CA GLU A 15 14.60 -2.37 -10.43
C GLU A 15 13.86 -3.60 -9.89
N MET A 16 12.78 -3.43 -9.15
CA MET A 16 12.01 -4.52 -8.56
C MET A 16 11.03 -5.11 -9.58
N SER A 17 11.12 -6.41 -9.82
CA SER A 17 10.27 -7.07 -10.82
C SER A 17 9.66 -8.40 -10.37
N ILE A 18 9.97 -8.88 -9.17
CA ILE A 18 9.53 -10.19 -8.71
C ILE A 18 8.29 -10.05 -7.83
N ASN A 19 7.18 -10.64 -8.29
CA ASN A 19 5.96 -10.73 -7.49
C ASN A 19 6.15 -11.68 -6.32
N SER A 20 5.40 -11.47 -5.25
CA SER A 20 5.44 -12.31 -4.06
C SER A 20 4.07 -12.88 -3.73
N SER A 21 4.03 -13.83 -2.81
CA SER A 21 2.79 -14.49 -2.39
C SER A 21 2.92 -14.97 -0.95
N ASP A 22 1.80 -14.96 -0.23
CA ASP A 22 1.72 -15.58 1.10
C ASP A 22 2.09 -17.07 1.05
N PHE A 23 1.91 -17.71 -0.11
CA PHE A 23 2.24 -19.11 -0.31
C PHE A 23 3.76 -19.34 -0.40
N ASP A 24 4.55 -18.31 -0.66
CA ASP A 24 6.02 -18.40 -0.68
C ASP A 24 6.58 -18.77 0.69
N LEU A 25 5.90 -18.38 1.77
CA LEU A 25 6.30 -18.64 3.14
C LEU A 25 5.70 -19.92 3.71
N ASN A 26 4.69 -20.49 3.07
CA ASN A 26 4.00 -21.69 3.52
C ASN A 26 4.06 -22.77 2.45
N ARG A 27 5.13 -23.59 2.48
CA ARG A 27 5.37 -24.64 1.48
C ARG A 27 4.32 -25.75 1.50
N ASN A 28 3.56 -25.86 2.60
CA ASN A 28 2.50 -26.87 2.74
C ASN A 28 1.17 -26.41 2.21
N ALA A 29 1.02 -25.13 1.92
CA ALA A 29 -0.21 -24.61 1.33
C ALA A 29 -0.25 -24.98 -0.15
N ARG A 30 -1.37 -25.57 -0.57
CA ARG A 30 -1.60 -25.89 -1.98
C ARG A 30 -2.23 -24.70 -2.68
N LEU A 31 -1.62 -24.30 -3.79
CA LEU A 31 -2.21 -23.30 -4.66
C LEU A 31 -3.35 -23.92 -5.47
N PRO A 32 -4.58 -23.39 -5.37
CA PRO A 32 -5.66 -23.82 -6.27
C PRO A 32 -5.29 -23.52 -7.72
N SER A 33 -5.49 -24.49 -8.61
CA SER A 33 -5.08 -24.36 -10.01
C SER A 33 -5.86 -23.28 -10.78
N ASN A 34 -7.07 -22.93 -10.35
CA ASN A 34 -7.95 -21.98 -11.04
C ASN A 34 -8.49 -20.90 -10.09
N ARG A 35 -7.63 -20.34 -9.27
CA ARG A 35 -8.08 -19.31 -8.34
C ARG A 35 -8.31 -17.99 -9.07
N LYS A 36 -9.43 -17.36 -8.76
CA LYS A 36 -9.69 -15.97 -9.15
C LYS A 36 -9.20 -15.06 -8.05
N LEU A 37 -8.37 -14.11 -8.43
CA LEU A 37 -7.84 -13.11 -7.49
C LEU A 37 -8.57 -11.80 -7.70
N SER A 38 -9.01 -11.20 -6.61
CA SER A 38 -9.55 -9.84 -6.62
C SER A 38 -8.41 -8.85 -6.52
N LYS A 39 -8.45 -7.81 -7.34
CA LYS A 39 -7.43 -6.76 -7.30
C LYS A 39 -7.65 -5.83 -6.11
N ALA A 40 -6.56 -5.46 -5.47
CA ALA A 40 -6.56 -4.49 -4.37
C ALA A 40 -5.36 -3.55 -4.51
N GLY A 41 -5.54 -2.33 -4.03
CA GLY A 41 -4.45 -1.35 -3.96
C GLY A 41 -4.19 -0.97 -2.51
N VAL A 42 -2.93 -0.92 -2.12
CA VAL A 42 -2.53 -0.42 -0.81
C VAL A 42 -1.56 0.74 -0.99
N LEU A 43 -1.59 1.67 -0.03
CA LEU A 43 -0.76 2.85 -0.07
C LEU A 43 0.43 2.69 0.86
N VAL A 44 1.64 2.76 0.29
CA VAL A 44 2.88 2.83 1.06
C VAL A 44 3.28 4.31 1.07
N GLY A 45 2.77 5.05 2.05
CA GLY A 45 2.99 6.49 2.17
C GLY A 45 4.23 6.77 3.00
N ILE A 46 5.19 7.46 2.41
CA ILE A 46 6.43 7.83 3.08
C ILE A 46 6.45 9.33 3.29
N CYS A 47 6.50 9.74 4.54
CA CYS A 47 6.60 11.14 4.93
C CYS A 47 8.07 11.53 5.08
N PHE A 48 8.47 12.58 4.37
CA PHE A 48 9.83 13.13 4.45
C PHE A 48 9.75 14.46 5.19
N PRO A 49 10.03 14.46 6.50
CA PRO A 49 10.02 15.70 7.25
C PRO A 49 11.19 16.61 6.86
N GLN A 50 11.08 17.90 7.15
CA GLN A 50 12.19 18.83 6.92
C GLN A 50 13.41 18.48 7.74
N GLN A 51 13.17 17.94 8.95
CA GLN A 51 14.22 17.47 9.86
C GLN A 51 13.81 16.12 10.41
N GLY A 52 14.77 15.22 10.54
CA GLY A 52 14.53 13.88 11.06
C GLY A 52 14.45 12.83 9.98
N GLU A 53 14.08 11.62 10.38
CA GLU A 53 14.05 10.46 9.51
C GLU A 53 12.71 10.34 8.79
N PRO A 54 12.71 9.71 7.60
CA PRO A 54 11.46 9.36 6.94
C PRO A 54 10.62 8.41 7.79
N SER A 55 9.31 8.55 7.68
CA SER A 55 8.36 7.68 8.39
C SER A 55 7.33 7.12 7.42
N VAL A 56 6.75 5.98 7.78
CA VAL A 56 5.75 5.29 6.97
C VAL A 56 4.38 5.44 7.61
N LEU A 57 3.39 5.73 6.78
CA LEU A 57 2.01 5.91 7.20
C LEU A 57 1.32 4.57 7.34
N LEU A 58 0.78 4.30 8.52
CA LEU A 58 0.03 3.08 8.80
C LEU A 58 -1.34 3.42 9.38
N THR A 59 -2.30 2.54 9.18
CA THR A 59 -3.61 2.61 9.83
C THR A 59 -3.68 1.58 10.94
N LYS A 60 -4.54 1.84 11.92
CA LYS A 60 -4.85 0.90 12.97
C LYS A 60 -6.35 0.67 13.00
N ARG A 61 -6.76 -0.61 12.85
CA ARG A 61 -8.17 -0.95 12.94
C ARG A 61 -8.69 -0.65 14.35
N ALA A 62 -9.93 -0.20 14.42
CA ALA A 62 -10.54 0.11 15.70
C ALA A 62 -10.62 -1.14 16.59
N SER A 63 -10.35 -0.98 17.88
CA SER A 63 -10.30 -2.09 18.82
C SER A 63 -11.66 -2.75 19.08
N HIS A 64 -12.76 -2.07 18.75
CA HIS A 64 -14.12 -2.61 18.93
C HIS A 64 -14.61 -3.48 17.76
N LEU A 65 -13.84 -3.55 16.66
CA LEU A 65 -14.23 -4.36 15.51
C LEU A 65 -14.08 -5.85 15.82
N THR A 66 -14.98 -6.68 15.28
CA THR A 66 -14.95 -8.12 15.48
C THR A 66 -13.82 -8.80 14.71
N ASN A 67 -13.48 -8.27 13.52
CA ASN A 67 -12.41 -8.82 12.68
C ASN A 67 -11.15 -7.98 12.80
N HIS A 68 -10.06 -8.64 13.18
CA HIS A 68 -8.72 -8.03 13.28
C HIS A 68 -8.70 -6.74 14.10
N PRO A 69 -9.26 -6.71 15.34
CA PRO A 69 -9.27 -5.49 16.14
C PRO A 69 -7.83 -5.05 16.47
N GLY A 70 -7.58 -3.75 16.37
CA GLY A 70 -6.27 -3.18 16.67
C GLY A 70 -5.15 -3.52 15.68
N GLN A 71 -5.44 -4.24 14.60
CA GLN A 71 -4.44 -4.59 13.61
C GLN A 71 -3.91 -3.33 12.90
N VAL A 72 -2.59 -3.28 12.75
CA VAL A 72 -1.90 -2.21 12.03
C VAL A 72 -1.63 -2.66 10.60
N ALA A 73 -1.91 -1.82 9.64
CA ALA A 73 -1.74 -2.13 8.22
C ALA A 73 -1.55 -0.87 7.40
N PHE A 74 -1.09 -1.03 6.16
CA PHE A 74 -1.13 0.05 5.19
C PHE A 74 -2.59 0.34 4.81
N PRO A 75 -2.94 1.62 4.54
CA PRO A 75 -4.28 1.91 4.02
C PRO A 75 -4.47 1.22 2.67
N GLY A 76 -5.63 0.66 2.45
CA GLY A 76 -5.90 0.01 1.17
C GLY A 76 -7.20 -0.76 1.18
N GLY A 77 -7.55 -1.26 0.01
CA GLY A 77 -8.76 -2.04 -0.17
C GLY A 77 -8.95 -2.52 -1.60
N LYS A 78 -10.14 -3.06 -1.84
CA LYS A 78 -10.50 -3.68 -3.10
C LYS A 78 -10.66 -2.65 -4.20
N PHE A 79 -10.15 -2.99 -5.38
CA PHE A 79 -10.36 -2.19 -6.60
C PHE A 79 -11.85 -2.11 -6.94
N GLU A 80 -12.30 -0.90 -7.27
CA GLU A 80 -13.65 -0.63 -7.78
C GLU A 80 -13.54 0.00 -9.16
N LEU A 81 -14.55 -0.22 -10.02
CA LEU A 81 -14.50 0.24 -11.40
C LEU A 81 -14.31 1.75 -11.54
N GLN A 82 -14.91 2.54 -10.63
CA GLN A 82 -14.76 3.99 -10.67
C GLN A 82 -13.34 4.47 -10.34
N ASP A 83 -12.50 3.60 -9.79
CA ASP A 83 -11.11 3.96 -9.48
C ASP A 83 -10.26 4.13 -10.73
N SER A 84 -10.59 3.40 -11.79
CA SER A 84 -9.86 3.33 -13.06
C SER A 84 -8.46 2.72 -12.94
N THR A 85 -7.71 3.00 -11.88
CA THR A 85 -6.36 2.47 -11.64
C THR A 85 -6.22 2.02 -10.20
N LEU A 86 -5.26 1.14 -9.95
CA LEU A 86 -4.95 0.71 -8.58
C LEU A 86 -4.29 1.81 -7.75
N THR A 87 -3.62 2.76 -8.39
CA THR A 87 -3.15 3.96 -7.71
C THR A 87 -4.33 4.74 -7.12
N ASN A 88 -5.38 4.93 -7.90
CA ASN A 88 -6.58 5.60 -7.42
C ASN A 88 -7.28 4.81 -6.31
N THR A 89 -7.27 3.48 -6.39
CA THR A 89 -7.79 2.63 -5.32
C THR A 89 -7.06 2.90 -4.00
N ALA A 90 -5.74 2.88 -4.03
CA ALA A 90 -4.93 3.12 -2.84
C ALA A 90 -5.18 4.51 -2.25
N LEU A 91 -5.26 5.53 -3.10
CA LEU A 91 -5.52 6.90 -2.67
C LEU A 91 -6.93 7.07 -2.12
N ARG A 92 -7.93 6.47 -2.77
CA ARG A 92 -9.32 6.53 -2.28
C ARG A 92 -9.46 5.89 -0.90
N GLU A 93 -8.88 4.70 -0.75
CA GLU A 93 -8.94 4.00 0.53
C GLU A 93 -8.24 4.77 1.64
N ALA A 94 -7.10 5.40 1.35
CA ALA A 94 -6.40 6.22 2.33
C ALA A 94 -7.24 7.45 2.72
N GLU A 95 -7.92 8.06 1.77
CA GLU A 95 -8.82 9.18 2.05
C GLU A 95 -9.98 8.75 2.96
N GLU A 96 -10.59 7.59 2.67
CA GLU A 96 -11.69 7.06 3.46
C GLU A 96 -11.26 6.63 4.87
N GLU A 97 -10.11 5.97 4.98
CA GLU A 97 -9.67 5.38 6.24
C GLU A 97 -9.02 6.38 7.20
N ILE A 98 -8.24 7.33 6.66
CA ILE A 98 -7.44 8.24 7.49
C ILE A 98 -7.60 9.72 7.12
N GLY A 99 -8.51 10.05 6.20
CA GLY A 99 -8.76 11.44 5.83
C GLY A 99 -7.66 12.09 5.00
N LEU A 100 -6.82 11.29 4.35
CA LEU A 100 -5.74 11.81 3.53
C LEU A 100 -6.28 12.41 2.24
N ASP A 101 -5.96 13.68 1.98
CA ASP A 101 -6.33 14.32 0.72
C ASP A 101 -5.52 13.69 -0.42
N ARG A 102 -6.22 13.08 -1.38
CA ARG A 102 -5.59 12.35 -2.47
C ARG A 102 -4.79 13.23 -3.44
N SER A 103 -4.93 14.55 -3.36
CA SER A 103 -4.17 15.49 -4.20
C SER A 103 -2.78 15.80 -3.67
N ILE A 104 -2.51 15.46 -2.41
CA ILE A 104 -1.24 15.82 -1.74
C ILE A 104 -0.10 14.87 -2.07
N PRO A 105 -0.29 13.53 -2.06
CA PRO A 105 0.83 12.62 -2.26
C PRO A 105 1.37 12.64 -3.69
N GLN A 106 2.69 12.48 -3.80
CA GLN A 106 3.36 12.34 -5.07
C GLN A 106 3.72 10.86 -5.28
N LYS A 107 3.26 10.28 -6.38
CA LYS A 107 3.56 8.88 -6.70
C LYS A 107 5.04 8.71 -7.01
N LEU A 108 5.66 7.73 -6.34
CA LEU A 108 7.05 7.33 -6.59
C LEU A 108 7.13 6.12 -7.50
N GLY A 109 6.21 5.19 -7.37
CA GLY A 109 6.18 3.96 -8.16
C GLY A 109 5.32 2.92 -7.47
N VAL A 110 5.37 1.69 -7.98
CA VAL A 110 4.67 0.56 -7.38
C VAL A 110 5.66 -0.53 -7.05
N LEU A 111 5.41 -1.22 -5.95
CA LEU A 111 6.12 -2.45 -5.63
C LEU A 111 5.53 -3.60 -6.45
N PRO A 112 6.29 -4.69 -6.63
CA PRO A 112 5.72 -5.87 -7.26
C PRO A 112 4.48 -6.35 -6.52
N ASN A 113 3.55 -6.94 -7.27
CA ASN A 113 2.29 -7.41 -6.70
C ASN A 113 2.52 -8.51 -5.67
N HIS A 114 1.67 -8.53 -4.64
CA HIS A 114 1.67 -9.56 -3.62
C HIS A 114 0.34 -10.28 -3.63
N GLU A 115 0.39 -11.62 -3.68
CA GLU A 115 -0.81 -12.45 -3.61
C GLU A 115 -1.06 -12.88 -2.17
N THR A 116 -2.29 -12.63 -1.69
CA THR A 116 -2.67 -12.98 -0.33
C THR A 116 -3.41 -14.30 -0.29
N ILE A 117 -3.37 -14.97 0.89
CA ILE A 117 -4.10 -16.20 1.11
C ILE A 117 -5.62 -15.98 1.02
N THR A 118 -6.08 -14.75 1.21
CA THR A 118 -7.49 -14.36 1.11
C THR A 118 -7.94 -14.06 -0.32
N ARG A 119 -7.13 -14.42 -1.31
CA ARG A 119 -7.41 -14.31 -2.75
C ARG A 119 -7.40 -12.88 -3.29
N PHE A 120 -6.52 -12.05 -2.75
CA PHE A 120 -6.26 -10.73 -3.32
C PHE A 120 -4.92 -10.70 -4.03
N LEU A 121 -4.89 -10.02 -5.15
CA LEU A 121 -3.64 -9.60 -5.78
C LEU A 121 -3.46 -8.12 -5.43
N VAL A 122 -2.53 -7.86 -4.51
CA VAL A 122 -2.32 -6.52 -3.94
C VAL A 122 -1.23 -5.81 -4.71
N THR A 123 -1.51 -4.60 -5.15
CA THR A 123 -0.51 -3.71 -5.75
C THR A 123 -0.16 -2.62 -4.72
N PRO A 124 1.05 -2.65 -4.15
CA PRO A 124 1.49 -1.59 -3.26
C PRO A 124 1.92 -0.36 -4.07
N VAL A 125 1.24 0.75 -3.84
CA VAL A 125 1.52 2.02 -4.51
C VAL A 125 2.32 2.89 -3.55
N THR A 126 3.55 3.23 -3.92
CA THR A 126 4.43 4.02 -3.07
C THR A 126 4.32 5.49 -3.43
N VAL A 127 4.06 6.32 -2.43
CA VAL A 127 3.90 7.76 -2.56
C VAL A 127 4.72 8.48 -1.50
N SER A 128 5.00 9.74 -1.74
CA SER A 128 5.72 10.60 -0.79
C SER A 128 4.87 11.77 -0.34
N TYR A 129 5.14 12.22 0.87
CA TYR A 129 4.61 13.45 1.45
C TYR A 129 5.77 14.27 1.99
N THR A 130 5.72 15.57 1.82
CA THR A 130 6.74 16.45 2.41
C THR A 130 6.36 16.86 3.83
N HIS A 131 5.06 16.96 4.11
CA HIS A 131 4.52 17.10 5.46
C HIS A 131 3.09 16.60 5.46
N LEU A 132 2.67 16.09 6.61
CA LEU A 132 1.37 15.48 6.76
C LEU A 132 0.60 16.20 7.85
N THR A 133 -0.55 16.78 7.49
CA THR A 133 -1.52 17.28 8.44
C THR A 133 -2.73 16.38 8.36
N LEU A 134 -2.90 15.48 9.32
CA LEU A 134 -4.10 14.66 9.43
C LEU A 134 -5.14 15.37 10.27
N PRO A 135 -6.42 15.29 9.89
CA PRO A 135 -7.49 15.83 10.70
C PRO A 135 -7.62 15.12 12.05
#